data_16313fbbccda1ec1db67c6d77e6aec93
#
_entry.id   16313fbbccda1ec1db67c6d77e6aec93
#
_cell.length_a   1.000
_cell.length_b   1.000
_cell.length_c   1.000
_cell.angle_alpha   90.00
_cell.angle_beta   90.00
_cell.angle_gamma   90.00
#
_symmetry.space_group_name_H-M   'P 1'
#
loop_
_entity.id
_entity.type
_entity.pdbx_description
1 polymer ?
#
loop_
_entity_poly.entity_id
_entity_poly.type
_entity_poly.pdbx_seq_one_letter_code
_entity_poly.pdbx_strand_id
1 'polypeptide(L)'
;LLILSIFLTNCSGVKKLSIFKEEVKRQELNLEKPTPLQLEQIKWIIITSENADEVFKKMEEQGLDPVLFGLTDNDYQLIAKNFAQIRNQLKITNDILDKYKKYYEGDNDGETRX
;
A
#
# COMPACT_ATOMS: atom_id res chain seq x y z
N LEU A 1 63.97 7.89 34.78
CA LEU A 1 63.37 8.98 33.98
C LEU A 1 63.03 8.54 32.56
N LEU A 2 63.74 7.57 32.06
CA LEU A 2 63.50 7.07 30.72
C LEU A 2 62.30 6.16 30.63
N ILE A 3 61.89 5.62 31.76
CA ILE A 3 60.79 4.67 31.79
C ILE A 3 59.47 5.34 31.58
N LEU A 4 59.34 6.60 31.88
CA LEU A 4 58.09 7.28 31.84
C LEU A 4 57.57 7.54 30.43
N SER A 5 58.49 7.60 29.48
CA SER A 5 58.05 7.91 28.12
C SER A 5 57.45 6.73 27.38
N ILE A 6 57.61 5.54 27.91
CA ILE A 6 57.13 4.36 27.22
C ILE A 6 55.62 4.22 27.34
N PHE A 7 55.02 4.76 28.40
CA PHE A 7 53.60 4.58 28.63
C PHE A 7 52.75 5.46 27.70
N LEU A 8 53.31 6.38 27.01
CA LEU A 8 52.56 7.24 26.15
C LEU A 8 52.17 6.60 24.82
N THR A 9 52.75 5.47 24.50
CA THR A 9 52.50 4.82 23.24
C THR A 9 51.31 3.88 23.27
N ASN A 10 50.65 3.74 24.39
CA ASN A 10 49.55 2.80 24.51
C ASN A 10 48.22 3.38 24.07
N CYS A 11 48.19 4.55 23.53
CA CYS A 11 46.96 5.17 23.09
C CYS A 11 46.43 4.59 21.78
N SER A 12 47.17 3.73 21.13
CA SER A 12 46.80 3.18 19.86
C SER A 12 45.70 2.11 20.01
N GLY A 13 45.34 1.71 21.22
CA GLY A 13 44.30 0.75 21.41
C GLY A 13 42.91 1.25 21.09
N VAL A 14 42.74 2.57 21.01
CA VAL A 14 41.43 3.14 20.73
C VAL A 14 41.00 2.84 19.29
N LYS A 15 41.92 2.70 18.40
CA LYS A 15 41.58 2.47 16.99
C LYS A 15 40.95 1.09 16.78
N LYS A 16 41.22 0.14 17.65
CA LYS A 16 40.68 -1.19 17.50
C LYS A 16 39.19 -1.23 17.82
N LEU A 17 38.70 -0.28 18.58
CA LEU A 17 37.28 -0.25 18.91
C LEU A 17 36.42 0.16 17.74
N SER A 18 36.97 0.89 16.81
CA SER A 18 36.20 1.32 15.64
C SER A 18 35.95 0.19 14.66
N ILE A 19 36.71 -0.89 14.77
CA ILE A 19 36.49 -2.04 13.90
C ILE A 19 35.17 -2.73 14.21
N PHE A 20 34.76 -2.69 15.46
CA PHE A 20 33.53 -3.34 15.89
C PHE A 20 32.29 -2.54 15.54
N LYS A 21 32.41 -1.37 14.96
CA LYS A 21 31.27 -0.58 14.54
C LYS A 21 30.83 -0.91 13.12
N GLU A 22 31.35 -1.95 12.57
CA GLU A 22 30.95 -2.37 11.24
C GLU A 22 29.50 -2.75 11.22
N GLU A 23 28.71 -2.08 10.38
CA GLU A 23 27.27 -2.34 10.31
C GLU A 23 27.03 -3.64 9.58
N VAL A 24 26.14 -4.44 10.17
CA VAL A 24 25.69 -5.65 9.53
C VAL A 24 24.67 -5.28 8.46
N LYS A 25 24.95 -5.63 7.23
CA LYS A 25 24.09 -5.29 6.12
C LYS A 25 22.83 -6.14 6.20
N ARG A 26 21.69 -5.45 6.15
CA ARG A 26 20.42 -6.14 6.20
C ARG A 26 20.14 -6.85 4.88
N GLN A 27 19.59 -8.04 5.00
CA GLN A 27 19.26 -8.81 3.82
C GLN A 27 18.00 -8.28 3.18
N GLU A 28 18.04 -8.11 1.87
CA GLU A 28 16.90 -7.64 1.12
C GLU A 28 15.85 -8.73 1.04
N LEU A 29 14.60 -8.33 1.18
CA LEU A 29 13.51 -9.28 1.12
C LEU A 29 13.07 -9.57 -0.30
N ASN A 30 13.05 -8.55 -1.15
CA ASN A 30 12.69 -8.71 -2.56
C ASN A 30 11.32 -9.34 -2.74
N LEU A 31 10.38 -8.87 -1.93
CA LEU A 31 9.00 -9.34 -2.04
C LEU A 31 8.29 -8.63 -3.17
N GLU A 32 7.45 -9.36 -3.85
CA GLU A 32 6.68 -8.78 -4.93
C GLU A 32 5.50 -8.00 -4.38
N LYS A 33 5.16 -6.93 -5.08
CA LYS A 33 3.99 -6.15 -4.72
C LYS A 33 2.72 -6.89 -5.15
N PRO A 34 1.61 -6.59 -4.48
CA PRO A 34 0.37 -7.25 -4.86
C PRO A 34 -0.03 -6.95 -6.31
N THR A 35 -0.67 -7.92 -6.92
CA THR A 35 -1.21 -7.73 -8.25
C THR A 35 -2.31 -6.66 -8.21
N PRO A 36 -2.35 -5.80 -9.21
CA PRO A 36 -3.42 -4.79 -9.24
C PRO A 36 -4.80 -5.42 -9.24
N LEU A 37 -5.71 -4.75 -8.56
CA LEU A 37 -7.08 -5.22 -8.48
C LEU A 37 -7.77 -5.08 -9.84
N GLN A 38 -8.62 -6.03 -10.13
CA GLN A 38 -9.46 -5.98 -11.32
C GLN A 38 -10.90 -6.02 -10.89
N LEU A 39 -11.38 -4.85 -10.49
CA LEU A 39 -12.72 -4.72 -9.99
C LEU A 39 -13.72 -4.70 -11.14
N GLU A 40 -14.85 -5.33 -10.90
CA GLU A 40 -15.90 -5.36 -11.88
C GLU A 40 -16.80 -4.14 -11.74
N GLN A 41 -17.34 -3.74 -12.86
CA GLN A 41 -18.17 -2.56 -12.89
C GLN A 41 -19.57 -2.88 -12.42
N ILE A 42 -20.12 -2.00 -11.57
CA ILE A 42 -21.45 -2.16 -11.03
C ILE A 42 -22.34 -1.09 -11.65
N LYS A 43 -23.54 -1.51 -12.03
CA LYS A 43 -24.51 -0.57 -12.53
C LYS A 43 -25.47 -0.18 -11.41
N TRP A 44 -25.67 1.10 -11.26
CA TRP A 44 -26.62 1.61 -10.29
C TRP A 44 -27.93 1.95 -10.98
N ILE A 45 -29.02 1.57 -10.35
CA ILE A 45 -30.35 1.89 -10.84
C ILE A 45 -30.98 2.87 -9.85
N ILE A 46 -31.43 3.98 -10.37
CA ILE A 46 -32.09 4.97 -9.53
C ILE A 46 -33.58 4.68 -9.53
N ILE A 47 -34.10 4.36 -8.36
CA ILE A 47 -35.50 3.99 -8.20
C ILE A 47 -36.18 5.08 -7.36
N THR A 48 -37.25 5.63 -7.90
CA THR A 48 -38.08 6.59 -7.20
C THR A 48 -39.48 6.02 -7.06
N SER A 49 -40.29 6.74 -6.31
CA SER A 49 -41.70 6.33 -6.19
C SER A 49 -42.43 6.37 -7.53
N GLU A 50 -41.90 7.13 -8.48
CA GLU A 50 -42.55 7.24 -9.76
C GLU A 50 -42.18 6.16 -10.76
N ASN A 51 -40.98 5.57 -10.65
CA ASN A 51 -40.55 4.60 -11.62
C ASN A 51 -40.40 3.19 -11.05
N ALA A 52 -40.74 2.98 -9.77
CA ALA A 52 -40.48 1.71 -9.14
C ALA A 52 -41.19 0.55 -9.85
N ASP A 53 -42.47 0.76 -10.17
CA ASP A 53 -43.22 -0.33 -10.81
C ASP A 53 -42.61 -0.68 -12.17
N GLU A 54 -42.18 0.32 -12.91
CA GLU A 54 -41.60 0.09 -14.23
C GLU A 54 -40.28 -0.65 -14.11
N VAL A 55 -39.48 -0.29 -13.14
CA VAL A 55 -38.19 -0.94 -12.95
C VAL A 55 -38.37 -2.41 -12.61
N PHE A 56 -39.27 -2.70 -11.68
CA PHE A 56 -39.51 -4.09 -11.31
C PHE A 56 -40.09 -4.88 -12.49
N LYS A 57 -40.96 -4.27 -13.28
CA LYS A 57 -41.50 -4.95 -14.43
C LYS A 57 -40.42 -5.27 -15.45
N LYS A 58 -39.51 -4.33 -15.69
CA LYS A 58 -38.42 -4.59 -16.62
C LYS A 58 -37.51 -5.71 -16.12
N MET A 59 -37.27 -5.77 -14.83
CA MET A 59 -36.44 -6.83 -14.30
C MET A 59 -37.09 -8.19 -14.55
N GLU A 60 -38.41 -8.29 -14.34
CA GLU A 60 -39.12 -9.53 -14.60
C GLU A 60 -39.07 -9.92 -16.07
N GLU A 61 -39.21 -8.93 -16.94
CA GLU A 61 -39.17 -9.20 -18.38
C GLU A 61 -37.81 -9.70 -18.83
N GLN A 62 -36.75 -9.30 -18.14
CA GLN A 62 -35.39 -9.76 -18.44
C GLN A 62 -35.05 -11.08 -17.75
N GLY A 63 -36.00 -11.66 -17.05
CA GLY A 63 -35.76 -12.92 -16.35
C GLY A 63 -35.01 -12.78 -15.06
N LEU A 64 -34.92 -11.57 -14.50
CA LEU A 64 -34.26 -11.34 -13.24
C LEU A 64 -35.23 -11.38 -12.09
N ASP A 65 -34.77 -11.90 -10.95
CA ASP A 65 -35.58 -11.81 -9.74
C ASP A 65 -35.66 -10.33 -9.33
N PRO A 66 -36.86 -9.87 -9.00
CA PRO A 66 -37.04 -8.47 -8.58
C PRO A 66 -36.63 -8.28 -7.11
N VAL A 67 -35.42 -8.59 -6.80
CA VAL A 67 -34.85 -8.43 -5.46
C VAL A 67 -33.74 -7.39 -5.55
N LEU A 68 -33.86 -6.36 -4.76
CA LEU A 68 -32.91 -5.26 -4.78
C LEU A 68 -32.40 -4.98 -3.38
N PHE A 69 -31.15 -4.65 -3.30
CA PHE A 69 -30.56 -4.10 -2.10
C PHE A 69 -30.28 -2.64 -2.35
N GLY A 70 -30.91 -1.79 -1.57
CA GLY A 70 -30.94 -0.39 -1.89
C GLY A 70 -30.25 0.48 -0.86
N LEU A 71 -29.90 1.65 -1.31
CA LEU A 71 -29.34 2.69 -0.46
C LEU A 71 -30.14 3.97 -0.66
N THR A 72 -30.31 4.72 0.41
CA THR A 72 -30.82 6.06 0.26
C THR A 72 -29.80 6.93 -0.47
N ASP A 73 -30.27 8.07 -0.95
CA ASP A 73 -29.38 9.00 -1.62
C ASP A 73 -28.21 9.38 -0.70
N ASN A 74 -28.52 9.64 0.55
CA ASN A 74 -27.47 10.02 1.50
C ASN A 74 -26.48 8.90 1.71
N ASP A 75 -26.96 7.67 1.87
CA ASP A 75 -26.07 6.54 2.10
C ASP A 75 -25.25 6.21 0.87
N TYR A 76 -25.81 6.45 -0.32
CA TYR A 76 -25.02 6.26 -1.53
C TYR A 76 -23.83 7.21 -1.56
N GLN A 77 -24.06 8.47 -1.15
CA GLN A 77 -22.97 9.42 -1.10
C GLN A 77 -21.94 9.04 -0.06
N LEU A 78 -22.38 8.48 1.06
CA LEU A 78 -21.44 8.04 2.07
C LEU A 78 -20.58 6.87 1.59
N ILE A 79 -21.17 5.93 0.87
CA ILE A 79 -20.41 4.84 0.31
C ILE A 79 -19.37 5.34 -0.67
N ALA A 80 -19.76 6.28 -1.54
CA ALA A 80 -18.83 6.84 -2.49
C ALA A 80 -17.68 7.55 -1.79
N LYS A 81 -18.00 8.26 -0.72
CA LYS A 81 -16.98 8.94 0.06
C LYS A 81 -16.06 7.94 0.74
N ASN A 82 -16.62 6.87 1.27
CA ASN A 82 -15.82 5.86 1.95
C ASN A 82 -14.87 5.15 0.97
N PHE A 83 -15.37 4.84 -0.23
CA PHE A 83 -14.51 4.22 -1.23
C PHE A 83 -13.37 5.15 -1.63
N ALA A 84 -13.67 6.45 -1.73
CA ALA A 84 -12.61 7.40 -2.06
C ALA A 84 -11.53 7.41 -0.98
N GLN A 85 -11.94 7.34 0.28
CA GLN A 85 -10.96 7.30 1.36
C GLN A 85 -10.13 6.02 1.32
N ILE A 86 -10.79 4.89 1.09
CA ILE A 86 -10.06 3.63 1.02
C ILE A 86 -9.07 3.64 -0.13
N ARG A 87 -9.50 4.14 -1.29
CA ARG A 87 -8.63 4.21 -2.44
C ARG A 87 -7.43 5.11 -2.17
N ASN A 88 -7.67 6.24 -1.53
CA ASN A 88 -6.59 7.15 -1.21
C ASN A 88 -5.63 6.54 -0.19
N GLN A 89 -6.18 5.86 0.80
CA GLN A 89 -5.34 5.20 1.81
C GLN A 89 -4.44 4.16 1.15
N LEU A 90 -5.02 3.37 0.25
CA LEU A 90 -4.26 2.35 -0.44
C LEU A 90 -3.16 2.97 -1.30
N LYS A 91 -3.47 4.06 -1.96
CA LYS A 91 -2.48 4.75 -2.79
C LYS A 91 -1.32 5.26 -1.94
N ILE A 92 -1.63 5.89 -0.81
CA ILE A 92 -0.59 6.41 0.07
C ILE A 92 0.25 5.27 0.63
N THR A 93 -0.39 4.20 1.04
CA THR A 93 0.33 3.06 1.59
C THR A 93 1.26 2.45 0.54
N ASN A 94 0.77 2.31 -0.68
CA ASN A 94 1.60 1.77 -1.75
C ASN A 94 2.78 2.70 -2.07
N ASP A 95 2.55 4.00 -2.04
CA ASP A 95 3.63 4.94 -2.29
C ASP A 95 4.72 4.83 -1.23
N ILE A 96 4.30 4.69 0.02
CA ILE A 96 5.26 4.54 1.11
C ILE A 96 6.03 3.23 0.95
N LEU A 97 5.33 2.17 0.61
CA LEU A 97 5.97 0.88 0.40
C LEU A 97 7.00 0.98 -0.74
N ASP A 98 6.64 1.66 -1.82
CA ASP A 98 7.58 1.84 -2.93
C ASP A 98 8.84 2.57 -2.49
N LYS A 99 8.68 3.58 -1.66
CA LYS A 99 9.83 4.33 -1.18
C LYS A 99 10.72 3.49 -0.28
N TYR A 100 10.11 2.71 0.61
CA TYR A 100 10.89 1.82 1.46
C TYR A 100 11.61 0.76 0.63
N LYS A 101 10.90 0.18 -0.32
CA LYS A 101 11.48 -0.84 -1.16
C LYS A 101 12.65 -0.28 -1.98
N LYS A 102 12.48 0.90 -2.51
CA LYS A 102 13.54 1.53 -3.28
C LYS A 102 14.75 1.85 -2.41
N TYR A 103 14.50 2.30 -1.19
CA TYR A 103 15.59 2.65 -0.29
C TYR A 103 16.43 1.43 0.09
N TYR A 104 15.80 0.32 0.37
CA TYR A 104 16.52 -0.85 0.84
C TYR A 104 16.94 -1.81 -0.26
N GLU A 105 16.27 -1.79 -1.39
CA GLU A 105 16.55 -2.75 -2.46
C GLU A 105 17.01 -2.09 -3.75
N GLY A 106 17.08 -0.78 -3.79
CA GLY A 106 17.56 -0.06 -4.94
C GLY A 106 16.56 0.00 -6.06
N ASP A 107 17.02 0.44 -7.23
CA ASP A 107 16.17 0.64 -8.40
C ASP A 107 16.10 -0.62 -9.25
N ASN A 108 15.83 -1.75 -8.62
CA ASN A 108 15.75 -3.00 -9.34
C ASN A 108 14.52 -3.10 -10.23
N ASP A 109 13.58 -2.20 -10.00
CA ASP A 109 12.36 -2.22 -10.80
C ASP A 109 12.63 -1.99 -12.28
N GLY A 110 13.70 -1.27 -12.58
CA GLY A 110 14.02 -1.00 -13.97
C GLY A 110 14.71 -2.13 -14.69
N GLU A 111 15.37 -2.98 -13.95
CA GLU A 111 16.11 -4.07 -14.56
C GLU A 111 15.25 -5.27 -14.90
N THR A 112 14.14 -5.40 -14.21
CA THR A 112 13.27 -6.52 -14.50
C THR A 112 12.45 -6.33 -15.78
N ARG A 113 12.60 -5.21 -16.42
CA ARG A 113 11.92 -5.00 -17.68
C ARG A 113 12.66 -5.53 -18.87
N UNK A 114 13.73 -5.93 -18.37
CA UNK A 114 14.44 -6.45 -19.38
C UNK A 114 13.76 -7.16 -19.92
#